data_b36e56b2ae1d25eea88f35f835ee88e5
#
_entry.id   b36e56b2ae1d25eea88f35f835ee88e5
#
_cell.length_a   1.000
_cell.length_b   1.000
_cell.length_c   1.000
_cell.angle_alpha   90.00
_cell.angle_beta   90.00
_cell.angle_gamma   90.00
#
_symmetry.space_group_name_H-M   'P 1'
#
loop_
_entity.id
_entity.type
_entity.pdbx_description
1 polymer ?
#
loop_
_entity_poly.entity_id
_entity_poly.type
_entity_poly.pdbx_seq_one_letter_code
_entity_poly.pdbx_strand_id
1 'polypeptide(L)'
;MATLPLFPLSTVLMPGAKLPLQIFEPRYVQLLHDLLDGQDERPPVFGVVAIREGFEVGDDAVKALHPVGCGALLTQAAALEGDRFFIVSEGIDRFRLDGVDDTAGTPYSTARVTWLTESDGDATKLDALAAALRTELTAFAAALGKEPEPAELPDDPRVLAYAVPDTVSLDVADRQRLLECTDTASRLRLGLQLVRRESEFAATLGAVAPPALPPFGLN
;
A
#
# COMPACT_ATOMS: atom_id res chain seq x y z
N MET A 1 -17.11 10.85 10.55
CA MET A 1 -15.90 11.63 10.25
C MET A 1 -14.90 11.39 11.37
N ALA A 2 -13.67 11.07 11.04
CA ALA A 2 -12.58 10.92 11.99
C ALA A 2 -11.44 11.87 11.61
N THR A 3 -10.55 12.17 12.55
CA THR A 3 -9.32 12.93 12.27
C THR A 3 -8.14 11.96 12.43
N LEU A 4 -7.25 11.94 11.43
CA LEU A 4 -6.05 11.11 11.43
C LEU A 4 -4.81 11.97 11.19
N PRO A 5 -3.69 11.71 11.88
CA PRO A 5 -2.37 12.12 11.42
C PRO A 5 -2.11 11.55 10.03
N LEU A 6 -1.54 12.33 9.11
CA LEU A 6 -1.22 11.87 7.76
C LEU A 6 0.26 11.62 7.56
N PHE A 7 0.54 10.55 6.82
CA PHE A 7 1.85 10.22 6.29
C PHE A 7 1.75 10.10 4.75
N PRO A 8 1.97 11.19 4.01
CA PRO A 8 2.01 11.14 2.55
C PRO A 8 3.23 10.37 2.06
N LEU A 9 3.03 9.45 1.10
CA LEU A 9 4.09 8.61 0.53
C LEU A 9 3.97 8.56 -1.00
N SER A 10 5.08 8.27 -1.68
CA SER A 10 5.10 7.97 -3.12
C SER A 10 4.67 6.52 -3.42
N THR A 11 4.07 5.85 -2.46
CA THR A 11 3.54 4.49 -2.61
C THR A 11 2.12 4.40 -2.03
N VAL A 12 1.43 3.32 -2.36
CA VAL A 12 0.07 3.02 -1.90
C VAL A 12 0.11 1.87 -0.91
N LEU A 13 -0.43 2.08 0.29
CA LEU A 13 -0.64 1.02 1.27
C LEU A 13 -1.97 0.33 1.01
N MET A 14 -1.96 -1.01 0.96
CA MET A 14 -3.16 -1.84 0.87
C MET A 14 -3.59 -2.34 2.25
N PRO A 15 -4.89 -2.54 2.50
CA PRO A 15 -5.36 -3.31 3.64
C PRO A 15 -4.67 -4.68 3.75
N GLY A 16 -4.18 -5.04 4.94
CA GLY A 16 -3.43 -6.27 5.22
C GLY A 16 -1.95 -6.22 4.87
N ALA A 17 -1.50 -5.23 4.09
CA ALA A 17 -0.09 -5.12 3.70
C ALA A 17 0.77 -4.56 4.84
N LYS A 18 2.01 -5.05 4.95
CA LYS A 18 3.00 -4.50 5.87
C LYS A 18 3.74 -3.33 5.23
N LEU A 19 3.97 -2.29 6.01
CA LEU A 19 4.68 -1.08 5.62
C LEU A 19 5.86 -0.85 6.59
N PRO A 20 7.07 -1.30 6.25
CA PRO A 20 8.27 -0.92 6.98
C PRO A 20 8.70 0.49 6.56
N LEU A 21 8.99 1.35 7.53
CA LEU A 21 9.46 2.72 7.29
C LEU A 21 10.64 3.05 8.20
N GLN A 22 11.56 3.86 7.70
CA GLN A 22 12.57 4.53 8.50
C GLN A 22 12.16 5.99 8.70
N ILE A 23 11.93 6.38 9.94
CA ILE A 23 11.50 7.71 10.34
C ILE A 23 12.73 8.51 10.74
N PHE A 24 12.95 9.67 10.13
CA PHE A 24 14.07 10.57 10.40
C PHE A 24 13.71 12.06 10.28
N GLU A 25 12.60 12.39 9.61
CA GLU A 25 12.13 13.78 9.53
C GLU A 25 11.51 14.19 10.87
N PRO A 26 11.86 15.36 11.45
CA PRO A 26 11.39 15.78 12.78
C PRO A 26 9.87 15.76 12.92
N ARG A 27 9.12 16.14 11.87
CA ARG A 27 7.66 16.11 11.86
C ARG A 27 7.09 14.70 12.05
N TYR A 28 7.70 13.69 11.45
CA TYR A 28 7.24 12.30 11.57
C TYR A 28 7.79 11.61 12.82
N VAL A 29 8.93 12.05 13.35
CA VAL A 29 9.40 11.67 14.69
C VAL A 29 8.38 12.14 15.74
N GLN A 30 7.90 13.40 15.63
CA GLN A 30 6.86 13.89 16.54
C GLN A 30 5.54 13.12 16.38
N LEU A 31 5.12 12.83 15.14
CA LEU A 31 3.94 12.00 14.89
C LEU A 31 4.05 10.64 15.59
N LEU A 32 5.23 9.99 15.49
CA LEU A 32 5.47 8.70 16.15
C LEU A 32 5.36 8.81 17.68
N HIS A 33 5.96 9.86 18.28
CA HIS A 33 5.84 10.09 19.71
C HIS A 33 4.37 10.28 20.13
N ASP A 34 3.62 11.11 19.41
CA ASP A 34 2.20 11.37 19.72
C ASP A 34 1.33 10.10 19.59
N LEU A 35 1.67 9.20 18.66
CA LEU A 35 1.01 7.91 18.52
C LEU A 35 1.32 6.96 19.70
N LEU A 36 2.58 6.92 20.14
CA LEU A 36 3.01 6.05 21.24
C LEU A 36 2.50 6.55 22.59
N ASP A 37 2.50 7.86 22.82
CA ASP A 37 1.98 8.47 24.05
C ASP A 37 0.46 8.31 24.21
N GLY A 38 -0.26 8.23 23.09
CA GLY A 38 -1.73 8.04 23.07
C GLY A 38 -2.20 6.60 22.98
N GLN A 39 -1.31 5.59 22.90
CA GLN A 39 -1.69 4.20 22.58
C GLN A 39 -2.52 3.51 23.69
N ASP A 40 -2.43 3.95 24.93
CA ASP A 40 -3.23 3.39 26.05
C ASP A 40 -4.70 3.80 25.95
N GLU A 41 -5.02 4.89 25.26
CA GLU A 41 -6.38 5.40 25.10
C GLU A 41 -7.01 5.00 23.75
N ARG A 42 -6.18 4.80 22.72
CA ARG A 42 -6.62 4.49 21.35
C ARG A 42 -5.53 3.76 20.56
N PRO A 43 -5.92 2.92 19.58
CA PRO A 43 -4.96 2.28 18.71
C PRO A 43 -4.05 3.31 17.99
N PRO A 44 -2.74 3.06 17.90
CA PRO A 44 -1.80 3.97 17.24
C PRO A 44 -1.95 3.88 15.72
N VAL A 45 -2.93 4.59 15.18
CA VAL A 45 -3.29 4.59 13.76
C VAL A 45 -3.00 5.94 13.13
N PHE A 46 -2.37 5.93 11.96
CA PHE A 46 -2.18 7.09 11.10
C PHE A 46 -2.68 6.79 9.68
N GLY A 47 -2.91 7.82 8.89
CA GLY A 47 -3.38 7.67 7.51
C GLY A 47 -2.21 7.70 6.52
N VAL A 48 -2.04 6.65 5.73
CA VAL A 48 -1.14 6.64 4.58
C VAL A 48 -1.93 7.01 3.34
N VAL A 49 -1.44 8.03 2.62
CA VAL A 49 -2.07 8.52 1.39
C VAL A 49 -1.00 8.74 0.33
N ALA A 50 -1.27 8.28 -0.89
CA ALA A 50 -0.31 8.44 -1.98
C ALA A 50 -0.28 9.89 -2.47
N ILE A 51 0.95 10.38 -2.75
CA ILE A 51 1.19 11.69 -3.34
C ILE A 51 0.85 11.60 -4.83
N ARG A 52 -0.07 12.46 -5.27
CA ARG A 52 -0.42 12.61 -6.68
C ARG A 52 0.49 13.59 -7.40
N GLU A 53 0.86 14.69 -6.72
CA GLU A 53 1.77 15.71 -7.23
C GLU A 53 2.68 16.20 -6.10
N GLY A 54 3.99 16.29 -6.37
CA GLY A 54 5.00 16.71 -5.40
C GLY A 54 5.95 15.59 -5.00
N PHE A 55 6.58 15.72 -3.83
CA PHE A 55 7.60 14.81 -3.32
C PHE A 55 7.35 14.47 -1.85
N GLU A 56 7.92 13.36 -1.36
CA GLU A 56 7.80 12.92 0.04
C GLU A 56 8.60 13.79 1.00
N VAL A 57 9.75 14.27 0.58
CA VAL A 57 10.76 14.93 1.43
C VAL A 57 10.76 16.44 1.17
N GLY A 58 10.82 17.21 2.26
CA GLY A 58 10.89 18.67 2.24
C GLY A 58 9.60 19.33 2.71
N ASP A 59 9.74 20.55 3.23
CA ASP A 59 8.60 21.37 3.61
C ASP A 59 7.86 21.82 2.33
N ASP A 60 6.53 21.77 2.35
CA ASP A 60 5.66 22.10 1.22
C ASP A 60 5.90 21.30 -0.08
N ALA A 61 6.56 20.14 0.02
CA ALA A 61 6.86 19.31 -1.15
C ALA A 61 5.62 18.59 -1.72
N VAL A 62 4.61 18.34 -0.89
CA VAL A 62 3.35 17.68 -1.29
C VAL A 62 2.38 18.74 -1.83
N LYS A 63 2.03 18.64 -3.12
CA LYS A 63 1.10 19.56 -3.79
C LYS A 63 -0.31 19.03 -3.90
N ALA A 64 -0.45 17.72 -4.09
CA ALA A 64 -1.75 17.08 -4.17
C ALA A 64 -1.67 15.63 -3.69
N LEU A 65 -2.72 15.17 -3.01
CA LEU A 65 -2.89 13.82 -2.51
C LEU A 65 -3.98 13.09 -3.30
N HIS A 66 -3.91 11.77 -3.32
CA HIS A 66 -5.00 10.94 -3.83
C HIS A 66 -6.21 10.99 -2.89
N PRO A 67 -7.45 10.83 -3.41
CA PRO A 67 -8.66 10.96 -2.61
C PRO A 67 -8.93 9.79 -1.66
N VAL A 68 -8.28 8.65 -1.89
CA VAL A 68 -8.41 7.45 -1.06
C VAL A 68 -7.05 7.03 -0.52
N GLY A 69 -6.98 6.80 0.77
CA GLY A 69 -5.83 6.28 1.48
C GLY A 69 -6.19 5.04 2.31
N CYS A 70 -5.20 4.53 3.04
CA CYS A 70 -5.34 3.39 3.95
C CYS A 70 -4.85 3.78 5.34
N GLY A 71 -5.62 3.42 6.37
CA GLY A 71 -5.18 3.50 7.74
C GLY A 71 -4.03 2.53 7.99
N ALA A 72 -3.01 2.97 8.69
CA ALA A 72 -1.85 2.18 9.07
C ALA A 72 -1.82 2.03 10.59
N LEU A 73 -1.95 0.80 11.08
CA LEU A 73 -1.79 0.46 12.48
C LEU A 73 -0.31 0.23 12.76
N LEU A 74 0.28 1.02 13.65
CA LEU A 74 1.65 0.83 14.10
C LEU A 74 1.74 -0.47 14.92
N THR A 75 2.53 -1.44 14.44
CA THR A 75 2.70 -2.74 15.07
C THR A 75 4.06 -2.91 15.77
N GLN A 76 5.09 -2.22 15.27
CA GLN A 76 6.43 -2.25 15.85
C GLN A 76 7.09 -0.89 15.71
N ALA A 77 7.87 -0.51 16.72
CA ALA A 77 8.74 0.65 16.68
C ALA A 77 10.06 0.33 17.39
N ALA A 78 11.17 0.65 16.76
CA ALA A 78 12.52 0.49 17.31
C ALA A 78 13.32 1.77 17.09
N ALA A 79 13.90 2.29 18.18
CA ALA A 79 14.78 3.43 18.10
C ALA A 79 16.12 3.06 17.44
N LEU A 80 16.63 3.94 16.60
CA LEU A 80 17.92 3.88 15.95
C LEU A 80 18.81 5.02 16.45
N GLU A 81 20.08 5.01 16.10
CA GLU A 81 20.99 6.13 16.44
C GLU A 81 20.57 7.42 15.73
N GLY A 82 20.74 8.57 16.44
CA GLY A 82 20.53 9.90 15.87
C GLY A 82 19.05 10.27 15.68
N ASP A 83 18.24 10.01 16.70
CA ASP A 83 16.81 10.38 16.73
C ASP A 83 16.03 9.85 15.51
N ARG A 84 16.34 8.65 15.09
CA ARG A 84 15.71 7.92 14.00
C ARG A 84 14.99 6.70 14.53
N PHE A 85 13.97 6.26 13.82
CA PHE A 85 13.20 5.08 14.17
C PHE A 85 13.02 4.16 12.96
N PHE A 86 12.98 2.86 13.23
CA PHE A 86 12.44 1.89 12.29
C PHE A 86 11.06 1.46 12.80
N ILE A 87 10.05 1.57 11.97
CA ILE A 87 8.70 1.16 12.31
C ILE A 87 8.19 0.13 11.32
N VAL A 88 7.27 -0.72 11.78
CA VAL A 88 6.44 -1.56 10.92
C VAL A 88 4.98 -1.24 11.23
N SER A 89 4.23 -0.96 10.20
CA SER A 89 2.79 -0.76 10.29
C SER A 89 2.07 -1.75 9.39
N GLU A 90 0.79 -1.99 9.69
CA GLU A 90 -0.08 -2.85 8.90
C GLU A 90 -1.26 -2.04 8.38
N GLY A 91 -1.56 -2.16 7.09
CA GLY A 91 -2.72 -1.55 6.48
C GLY A 91 -4.01 -2.14 7.07
N ILE A 92 -4.92 -1.27 7.48
CA ILE A 92 -6.21 -1.67 8.01
C ILE A 92 -7.32 -1.27 7.02
N ASP A 93 -8.23 -0.40 7.41
CA ASP A 93 -9.33 0.03 6.55
C ASP A 93 -8.94 1.18 5.62
N ARG A 94 -9.62 1.26 4.48
CA ARG A 94 -9.50 2.38 3.54
C ARG A 94 -10.28 3.58 4.06
N PHE A 95 -9.80 4.75 3.72
CA PHE A 95 -10.53 5.98 4.00
C PHE A 95 -10.59 6.89 2.77
N ARG A 96 -11.64 7.70 2.69
CA ARG A 96 -11.69 8.85 1.80
C ARG A 96 -11.14 10.07 2.53
N LEU A 97 -10.26 10.79 1.88
CA LEU A 97 -9.72 12.07 2.33
C LEU A 97 -10.76 13.17 2.10
N ASP A 98 -11.34 13.71 3.16
CA ASP A 98 -12.36 14.76 3.08
C ASP A 98 -11.74 16.17 3.12
N GLY A 99 -10.52 16.29 3.62
CA GLY A 99 -9.74 17.52 3.63
C GLY A 99 -8.56 17.46 4.59
N VAL A 100 -7.50 18.18 4.26
CA VAL A 100 -6.33 18.34 5.13
C VAL A 100 -6.62 19.49 6.11
N ASP A 101 -6.19 19.35 7.35
CA ASP A 101 -6.31 20.36 8.40
C ASP A 101 -4.91 20.88 8.79
N ASP A 102 -4.57 22.02 8.25
CA ASP A 102 -3.30 22.70 8.53
C ASP A 102 -3.34 23.53 9.82
N THR A 103 -4.49 23.54 10.51
CA THR A 103 -4.71 24.33 11.76
C THR A 103 -4.61 23.47 13.02
N ALA A 104 -4.29 22.18 12.90
CA ALA A 104 -4.21 21.26 14.03
C ALA A 104 -3.10 21.58 15.05
N GLY A 105 -2.15 22.46 14.70
CA GLY A 105 -1.04 22.87 15.59
C GLY A 105 0.04 21.81 15.77
N THR A 106 0.03 20.74 14.96
CA THR A 106 1.06 19.70 14.91
C THR A 106 2.09 20.01 13.80
N PRO A 107 3.34 19.55 13.92
CA PRO A 107 4.33 19.72 12.86
C PRO A 107 4.09 18.83 11.64
N TYR A 108 3.18 17.89 11.73
CA TYR A 108 2.73 16.99 10.65
C TYR A 108 1.30 17.32 10.25
N SER A 109 0.94 16.97 9.02
CA SER A 109 -0.43 17.17 8.52
C SER A 109 -1.42 16.25 9.23
N THR A 110 -2.61 16.76 9.49
CA THR A 110 -3.77 15.96 9.89
C THR A 110 -4.87 16.07 8.87
N ALA A 111 -5.78 15.10 8.84
CA ALA A 111 -6.89 15.13 7.91
C ALA A 111 -8.21 14.71 8.53
N ARG A 112 -9.28 15.32 8.03
CA ARG A 112 -10.62 14.78 8.19
C ARG A 112 -10.83 13.68 7.16
N VAL A 113 -11.27 12.51 7.65
CA VAL A 113 -11.47 11.33 6.82
C VAL A 113 -12.82 10.68 7.07
N THR A 114 -13.29 9.96 6.06
CA THR A 114 -14.44 9.07 6.17
C THR A 114 -13.97 7.64 5.87
N TRP A 115 -14.07 6.74 6.86
CA TRP A 115 -13.78 5.33 6.67
C TRP A 115 -14.70 4.72 5.63
N LEU A 116 -14.14 3.94 4.72
CA LEU A 116 -14.88 3.28 3.65
C LEU A 116 -15.28 1.88 4.07
N THR A 117 -16.57 1.59 3.97
CA THR A 117 -17.08 0.24 4.23
C THR A 117 -16.79 -0.66 3.03
N GLU A 118 -16.28 -1.86 3.29
CA GLU A 118 -16.09 -2.86 2.25
C GLU A 118 -17.44 -3.42 1.78
N SER A 119 -17.54 -3.61 0.47
CA SER A 119 -18.69 -4.20 -0.21
C SER A 119 -18.22 -5.33 -1.13
N ASP A 120 -19.00 -6.37 -1.24
CA ASP A 120 -18.70 -7.48 -2.15
C ASP A 120 -19.02 -7.15 -3.61
N GLY A 121 -19.94 -6.20 -3.84
CA GLY A 121 -20.46 -5.94 -5.17
C GLY A 121 -21.33 -7.11 -5.64
N ASP A 122 -21.07 -7.65 -6.83
CA ASP A 122 -21.75 -8.84 -7.35
C ASP A 122 -21.23 -10.11 -6.66
N ALA A 123 -21.84 -10.45 -5.53
CA ALA A 123 -21.44 -11.60 -4.70
C ALA A 123 -21.49 -12.93 -5.47
N THR A 124 -22.33 -13.04 -6.51
CA THR A 124 -22.44 -14.30 -7.29
C THR A 124 -21.22 -14.59 -8.16
N LYS A 125 -20.34 -13.61 -8.34
CA LYS A 125 -19.12 -13.72 -9.16
C LYS A 125 -17.84 -13.80 -8.35
N LEU A 126 -17.89 -13.60 -7.03
CA LEU A 126 -16.69 -13.51 -6.19
C LEU A 126 -15.81 -14.76 -6.30
N ASP A 127 -16.38 -15.94 -6.09
CA ASP A 127 -15.62 -17.18 -6.10
C ASP A 127 -14.97 -17.45 -7.47
N ALA A 128 -15.71 -17.22 -8.56
CA ALA A 128 -15.18 -17.39 -9.91
C ALA A 128 -14.06 -16.39 -10.23
N LEU A 129 -14.21 -15.12 -9.83
CA LEU A 129 -13.20 -14.09 -10.01
C LEU A 129 -11.96 -14.36 -9.14
N ALA A 130 -12.14 -14.77 -7.89
CA ALA A 130 -11.05 -15.13 -7.00
C ALA A 130 -10.28 -16.34 -7.51
N ALA A 131 -10.95 -17.39 -7.98
CA ALA A 131 -10.32 -18.56 -8.58
C ALA A 131 -9.52 -18.21 -9.83
N ALA A 132 -10.07 -17.37 -10.70
CA ALA A 132 -9.38 -16.88 -11.91
C ALA A 132 -8.14 -16.05 -11.55
N LEU A 133 -8.27 -15.12 -10.59
CA LEU A 133 -7.15 -14.30 -10.15
C LEU A 133 -6.04 -15.15 -9.52
N ARG A 134 -6.38 -16.12 -8.67
CA ARG A 134 -5.44 -17.04 -8.06
C ARG A 134 -4.65 -17.82 -9.11
N THR A 135 -5.33 -18.34 -10.14
CA THR A 135 -4.71 -19.04 -11.25
C THR A 135 -3.69 -18.16 -11.98
N GLU A 136 -4.05 -16.93 -12.30
CA GLU A 136 -3.17 -15.99 -13.00
C GLU A 136 -1.97 -15.57 -12.13
N LEU A 137 -2.17 -15.28 -10.84
CA LEU A 137 -1.08 -14.96 -9.91
C LEU A 137 -0.08 -16.12 -9.78
N THR A 138 -0.58 -17.34 -9.65
CA THR A 138 0.26 -18.55 -9.60
C THR A 138 1.05 -18.73 -10.90
N ALA A 139 0.41 -18.57 -12.05
CA ALA A 139 1.07 -18.65 -13.35
C ALA A 139 2.14 -17.56 -13.54
N PHE A 140 1.84 -16.34 -13.11
CA PHE A 140 2.78 -15.20 -13.16
C PHE A 140 4.02 -15.47 -12.29
N ALA A 141 3.84 -15.91 -11.04
CA ALA A 141 4.95 -16.26 -10.16
C ALA A 141 5.83 -17.38 -10.72
N ALA A 142 5.21 -18.44 -11.26
CA ALA A 142 5.92 -19.54 -11.91
C ALA A 142 6.73 -19.08 -13.14
N ALA A 143 6.18 -18.17 -13.96
CA ALA A 143 6.88 -17.62 -15.12
C ALA A 143 8.12 -16.80 -14.74
N LEU A 144 8.16 -16.23 -13.53
CA LEU A 144 9.32 -15.52 -12.97
C LEU A 144 10.32 -16.45 -12.26
N GLY A 145 10.14 -17.76 -12.34
CA GLY A 145 10.98 -18.76 -11.64
C GLY A 145 10.83 -18.73 -10.12
N LYS A 146 9.79 -18.10 -9.61
CA LYS A 146 9.38 -18.22 -8.22
C LYS A 146 8.46 -19.41 -8.13
N GLU A 147 8.86 -20.45 -7.39
CA GLU A 147 7.93 -21.52 -7.05
C GLU A 147 6.87 -20.90 -6.11
N PRO A 148 5.61 -20.75 -6.57
CA PRO A 148 4.58 -20.27 -5.69
C PRO A 148 4.30 -21.38 -4.68
N GLU A 149 4.54 -21.14 -3.41
CA GLU A 149 3.92 -21.96 -2.39
C GLU A 149 2.41 -21.69 -2.45
N PRO A 150 1.58 -22.67 -2.82
CA PRO A 150 0.12 -22.47 -2.95
C PRO A 150 -0.54 -21.96 -1.66
N ALA A 151 0.15 -22.11 -0.52
CA ALA A 151 -0.29 -21.67 0.79
C ALA A 151 -0.17 -20.15 1.04
N GLU A 152 0.47 -19.38 0.14
CA GLU A 152 0.71 -17.95 0.37
C GLU A 152 -0.41 -17.03 -0.11
N LEU A 153 -1.29 -17.50 -1.00
CA LEU A 153 -2.41 -16.68 -1.49
C LEU A 153 -3.63 -16.82 -0.56
N PRO A 154 -4.18 -15.69 -0.07
CA PRO A 154 -5.34 -15.70 0.84
C PRO A 154 -6.56 -16.42 0.24
N ASP A 155 -7.29 -17.18 1.05
CA ASP A 155 -8.52 -17.85 0.62
C ASP A 155 -9.71 -16.90 0.51
N ASP A 156 -9.78 -15.89 1.37
CA ASP A 156 -10.84 -14.87 1.33
C ASP A 156 -10.69 -14.02 0.06
N PRO A 157 -11.72 -13.93 -0.79
CA PRO A 157 -11.70 -13.10 -2.00
C PRO A 157 -11.40 -11.62 -1.74
N ARG A 158 -11.81 -11.07 -0.60
CA ARG A 158 -11.55 -9.67 -0.22
C ARG A 158 -10.06 -9.46 0.04
N VAL A 159 -9.46 -10.35 0.82
CA VAL A 159 -8.02 -10.29 1.14
C VAL A 159 -7.18 -10.55 -0.10
N LEU A 160 -7.55 -11.55 -0.90
CA LEU A 160 -6.88 -11.86 -2.17
C LEU A 160 -6.87 -10.65 -3.14
N ALA A 161 -7.97 -9.92 -3.20
CA ALA A 161 -8.07 -8.74 -4.06
C ALA A 161 -7.07 -7.62 -3.70
N TYR A 162 -6.65 -7.53 -2.43
CA TYR A 162 -5.63 -6.60 -1.96
C TYR A 162 -4.20 -7.13 -2.08
N ALA A 163 -4.03 -8.45 -2.18
CA ALA A 163 -2.70 -9.08 -2.26
C ALA A 163 -2.05 -9.01 -3.66
N VAL A 164 -2.74 -8.51 -4.68
CA VAL A 164 -2.21 -8.41 -6.06
C VAL A 164 -0.87 -7.66 -6.11
N PRO A 165 -0.70 -6.47 -5.47
CA PRO A 165 0.56 -5.74 -5.50
C PRO A 165 1.74 -6.41 -4.76
N ASP A 166 1.47 -7.43 -3.96
CA ASP A 166 2.54 -8.19 -3.27
C ASP A 166 3.20 -9.21 -4.22
N THR A 167 2.44 -9.70 -5.20
CA THR A 167 2.91 -10.67 -6.19
C THR A 167 3.40 -10.01 -7.47
N VAL A 168 2.73 -8.93 -7.88
CA VAL A 168 2.97 -8.24 -9.16
C VAL A 168 3.47 -6.84 -8.91
N SER A 169 4.58 -6.48 -9.55
CA SER A 169 5.16 -5.13 -9.46
C SER A 169 4.31 -4.15 -10.26
N LEU A 170 3.38 -3.48 -9.57
CA LEU A 170 2.51 -2.47 -10.16
C LEU A 170 3.05 -1.05 -9.88
N ASP A 171 2.82 -0.13 -10.80
CA ASP A 171 3.08 1.28 -10.56
C ASP A 171 2.08 1.89 -9.54
N VAL A 172 2.37 3.10 -9.09
CA VAL A 172 1.55 3.80 -8.08
C VAL A 172 0.12 4.03 -8.60
N ALA A 173 -0.04 4.34 -9.88
CA ALA A 173 -1.34 4.62 -10.48
C ALA A 173 -2.25 3.38 -10.46
N ASP A 174 -1.72 2.21 -10.83
CA ASP A 174 -2.49 0.97 -10.81
C ASP A 174 -2.76 0.46 -9.40
N ARG A 175 -1.79 0.62 -8.47
CA ARG A 175 -2.03 0.37 -7.03
C ARG A 175 -3.16 1.25 -6.51
N GLN A 176 -3.14 2.53 -6.84
CA GLN A 176 -4.17 3.47 -6.43
C GLN A 176 -5.56 3.11 -6.99
N ARG A 177 -5.63 2.72 -8.26
CA ARG A 177 -6.87 2.23 -8.88
C ARG A 177 -7.45 1.01 -8.15
N LEU A 178 -6.60 0.06 -7.73
CA LEU A 178 -7.03 -1.08 -6.92
C LEU A 178 -7.57 -0.63 -5.55
N LEU A 179 -6.89 0.33 -4.89
CA LEU A 179 -7.33 0.86 -3.61
C LEU A 179 -8.67 1.60 -3.73
N GLU A 180 -8.91 2.31 -4.83
CA GLU A 180 -10.11 3.10 -5.10
C GLU A 180 -11.33 2.27 -5.53
N CYS A 181 -11.16 1.00 -5.91
CA CYS A 181 -12.31 0.14 -6.26
C CYS A 181 -13.35 0.14 -5.14
N THR A 182 -14.61 0.37 -5.48
CA THR A 182 -15.70 0.51 -4.53
C THR A 182 -16.13 -0.80 -3.89
N ASP A 183 -15.83 -1.93 -4.55
CA ASP A 183 -16.24 -3.26 -4.12
C ASP A 183 -15.21 -4.34 -4.52
N THR A 184 -15.29 -5.48 -3.85
CA THR A 184 -14.38 -6.63 -4.02
C THR A 184 -14.45 -7.21 -5.44
N ALA A 185 -15.62 -7.36 -6.02
CA ALA A 185 -15.76 -7.93 -7.35
C ALA A 185 -15.10 -7.06 -8.43
N SER A 186 -15.20 -5.74 -8.28
CA SER A 186 -14.54 -4.76 -9.16
C SER A 186 -13.03 -4.80 -9.00
N ARG A 187 -12.55 -4.91 -7.75
CA ARG A 187 -11.12 -5.00 -7.44
C ARG A 187 -10.50 -6.30 -7.97
N LEU A 188 -11.19 -7.44 -7.83
CA LEU A 188 -10.77 -8.73 -8.41
C LEU A 188 -10.67 -8.67 -9.94
N ARG A 189 -11.67 -8.04 -10.62
CA ARG A 189 -11.61 -7.87 -12.08
C ARG A 189 -10.45 -7.01 -12.52
N LEU A 190 -10.23 -5.89 -11.83
CA LEU A 190 -9.10 -5.01 -12.13
C LEU A 190 -7.77 -5.72 -11.87
N GLY A 191 -7.64 -6.42 -10.74
CA GLY A 191 -6.47 -7.23 -10.42
C GLY A 191 -6.16 -8.25 -11.52
N LEU A 192 -7.18 -8.99 -11.97
CA LEU A 192 -7.05 -9.96 -13.05
C LEU A 192 -6.57 -9.33 -14.36
N GLN A 193 -7.07 -8.14 -14.72
CA GLN A 193 -6.62 -7.40 -15.90
C GLN A 193 -5.15 -6.96 -15.78
N LEU A 194 -4.76 -6.47 -14.59
CA LEU A 194 -3.40 -6.02 -14.35
C LEU A 194 -2.41 -7.19 -14.36
N VAL A 195 -2.73 -8.31 -13.71
CA VAL A 195 -1.86 -9.50 -13.72
C VAL A 195 -1.65 -10.00 -15.16
N ARG A 196 -2.69 -10.08 -15.97
CA ARG A 196 -2.57 -10.49 -17.38
C ARG A 196 -1.71 -9.55 -18.20
N ARG A 197 -1.88 -8.24 -18.03
CA ARG A 197 -1.03 -7.24 -18.69
C ARG A 197 0.45 -7.44 -18.33
N GLU A 198 0.76 -7.62 -17.06
CA GLU A 198 2.14 -7.82 -16.59
C GLU A 198 2.70 -9.17 -17.06
N SER A 199 1.86 -10.21 -17.15
CA SER A 199 2.25 -11.51 -17.71
C SER A 199 2.65 -11.40 -19.18
N GLU A 200 1.86 -10.69 -19.99
CA GLU A 200 2.16 -10.44 -21.42
C GLU A 200 3.46 -9.62 -21.56
N PHE A 201 3.65 -8.63 -20.71
CA PHE A 201 4.85 -7.81 -20.69
C PHE A 201 6.10 -8.62 -20.31
N ALA A 202 6.01 -9.43 -19.25
CA ALA A 202 7.08 -10.33 -18.81
C ALA A 202 7.45 -11.35 -19.91
N ALA A 203 6.45 -11.93 -20.58
CA ALA A 203 6.68 -12.86 -21.69
C ALA A 203 7.41 -12.19 -22.87
N THR A 204 7.09 -10.94 -23.16
CA THR A 204 7.73 -10.16 -24.23
C THR A 204 9.18 -9.79 -23.88
N LEU A 205 9.45 -9.40 -22.63
CA LEU A 205 10.80 -9.09 -22.14
C LEU A 205 11.66 -10.34 -21.94
N GLY A 206 11.07 -11.44 -21.47
CA GLY A 206 11.76 -12.72 -21.30
C GLY A 206 12.24 -13.34 -22.62
N ALA A 207 11.67 -12.90 -23.75
CA ALA A 207 12.16 -13.24 -25.09
C ALA A 207 13.44 -12.44 -25.48
N VAL A 208 13.77 -11.38 -24.74
CA VAL A 208 15.00 -10.60 -24.89
C VAL A 208 15.93 -10.99 -23.75
N ALA A 209 16.95 -11.82 -24.02
CA ALA A 209 17.94 -12.20 -23.00
C ALA A 209 18.53 -10.93 -22.37
N PRO A 210 18.55 -10.81 -21.03
CA PRO A 210 19.15 -9.64 -20.39
C PRO A 210 20.62 -9.54 -20.81
N PRO A 211 21.13 -8.33 -21.11
CA PRO A 211 22.54 -8.16 -21.37
C PRO A 211 23.31 -8.62 -20.13
N ALA A 212 24.32 -9.49 -20.34
CA ALA A 212 25.19 -9.95 -19.28
C ALA A 212 25.80 -8.72 -18.60
N LEU A 213 25.43 -8.49 -17.34
CA LEU A 213 26.05 -7.45 -16.52
C LEU A 213 27.54 -7.80 -16.36
N PRO A 214 28.47 -6.88 -16.67
CA PRO A 214 29.87 -7.13 -16.44
C PRO A 214 30.08 -7.40 -14.93
N PRO A 215 31.01 -8.30 -14.55
CA PRO A 215 31.28 -8.58 -13.15
C PRO A 215 31.70 -7.27 -12.48
N PHE A 216 31.04 -6.93 -11.38
CA PHE A 216 31.44 -5.80 -10.54
C PHE A 216 32.86 -6.09 -10.01
N GLY A 217 33.87 -5.40 -10.56
CA GLY A 217 35.21 -5.39 -10.00
C GLY A 217 35.15 -4.69 -8.65
N LEU A 218 35.46 -5.43 -7.61
CA LEU A 218 35.81 -4.87 -6.30
C LEU A 218 37.17 -4.16 -6.47
N ASN A 219 37.16 -2.83 -6.40
CA ASN A 219 38.34 -2.03 -6.03
C ASN A 219 38.08 -1.34 -4.73
#